data_16dc66b8bb432e3d71244dd580a5821f
#
_entry.id   16dc66b8bb432e3d71244dd580a5821f
#
_cell.length_a   1.000
_cell.length_b   1.000
_cell.length_c   1.000
_cell.angle_alpha   90.00
_cell.angle_beta   90.00
_cell.angle_gamma   90.00
#
_symmetry.space_group_name_H-M   'P 1'
#
loop_
_entity.id
_entity.type
_entity.pdbx_description
1 polymer ?
#
loop_
_entity_poly.entity_id
_entity_poly.type
_entity_poly.pdbx_seq_one_letter_code
_entity_poly.pdbx_strand_id
1 'polypeptide(L)'
;VSEQSEQNDDIDELGPIDFVVVEFPGNHMTGEGLPLLVDLVEREVIRILDLLFVRKDEDGTVTAVEIADVTGDGELDLTVFEGARSGLLGQDDLDEAAAAIEPGNSAALLVYENLWAAPFASALRRGGAQLVASGRLSAEAVLASLDAVEAAEAGA
;
A
#
# COMPACT_ATOMS: atom_id res chain seq x y z
N VAL A 1 4.73 32.25 10.39
CA VAL A 1 5.46 32.28 9.14
C VAL A 1 6.38 31.05 9.03
N SER A 2 7.06 30.67 10.14
CA SER A 2 7.96 29.52 10.15
C SER A 2 7.23 28.17 10.03
N GLU A 3 6.04 28.03 10.60
CA GLU A 3 5.26 26.79 10.56
C GLU A 3 4.80 26.43 9.14
N GLN A 4 4.37 27.42 8.35
CA GLN A 4 3.97 27.20 6.96
C GLN A 4 5.15 26.84 6.06
N SER A 5 6.32 27.42 6.33
CA SER A 5 7.55 27.11 5.60
C SER A 5 8.00 25.66 5.87
N GLU A 6 7.96 25.24 7.13
CA GLU A 6 8.34 23.89 7.54
C GLU A 6 7.38 22.84 6.95
N GLN A 7 6.06 23.13 6.94
CA GLN A 7 5.07 22.23 6.32
C GLN A 7 5.26 22.10 4.82
N ASN A 8 5.59 23.17 4.14
CA ASN A 8 5.85 23.13 2.69
C ASN A 8 7.13 22.35 2.40
N ASP A 9 8.18 22.53 3.20
CA ASP A 9 9.42 21.78 3.06
C ASP A 9 9.18 20.28 3.29
N ASP A 10 8.37 19.92 4.28
CA ASP A 10 8.00 18.51 4.55
C ASP A 10 7.23 17.89 3.37
N ILE A 11 6.29 18.62 2.79
CA ILE A 11 5.53 18.17 1.61
C ILE A 11 6.47 17.96 0.41
N ASP A 12 7.41 18.87 0.22
CA ASP A 12 8.35 18.79 -0.89
C ASP A 12 9.31 17.58 -0.76
N GLU A 13 9.52 17.08 0.46
CA GLU A 13 10.39 15.93 0.72
C GLU A 13 9.68 14.58 0.66
N LEU A 14 8.33 14.56 0.61
CA LEU A 14 7.58 13.32 0.57
C LEU A 14 7.73 12.62 -0.79
N GLY A 15 7.88 11.30 -0.72
CA GLY A 15 7.78 10.43 -1.88
C GLY A 15 6.32 10.18 -2.27
N PRO A 16 6.10 9.49 -3.39
CA PRO A 16 4.75 9.09 -3.79
C PRO A 16 4.10 8.19 -2.73
N ILE A 17 2.80 8.41 -2.51
CA ILE A 17 2.03 7.65 -1.53
C ILE A 17 1.04 6.79 -2.29
N ASP A 18 1.06 5.49 -2.02
CA ASP A 18 0.17 4.51 -2.62
C ASP A 18 -0.83 3.99 -1.58
N PHE A 19 -2.00 3.64 -2.07
CA PHE A 19 -3.06 2.98 -1.32
C PHE A 19 -3.40 1.67 -2.02
N VAL A 20 -3.41 0.56 -1.29
CA VAL A 20 -3.78 -0.74 -1.82
C VAL A 20 -4.73 -1.46 -0.87
N VAL A 21 -5.65 -2.22 -1.45
CA VAL A 21 -6.51 -3.16 -0.73
C VAL A 21 -6.23 -4.54 -1.30
N VAL A 22 -5.84 -5.46 -0.43
CA VAL A 22 -5.53 -6.84 -0.82
C VAL A 22 -6.56 -7.76 -0.16
N GLU A 23 -7.30 -8.48 -0.99
CA GLU A 23 -8.31 -9.44 -0.50
C GLU A 23 -7.70 -10.82 -0.35
N PHE A 24 -8.06 -11.49 0.75
CA PHE A 24 -7.67 -12.88 1.04
C PHE A 24 -8.91 -13.76 0.94
N PRO A 25 -9.11 -14.46 -0.19
CA PRO A 25 -10.27 -15.33 -0.37
C PRO A 25 -10.31 -16.43 0.68
N GLY A 26 -11.51 -16.66 1.24
CA GLY A 26 -11.71 -17.67 2.27
C GLY A 26 -10.98 -17.38 3.58
N ASN A 27 -10.53 -16.15 3.78
CA ASN A 27 -9.76 -15.74 4.95
C ASN A 27 -8.43 -16.50 5.08
N HIS A 28 -7.86 -16.95 3.97
CA HIS A 28 -6.58 -17.64 3.94
C HIS A 28 -5.41 -16.66 3.87
N MET A 29 -4.77 -16.44 5.00
CA MET A 29 -3.53 -15.67 5.10
C MET A 29 -2.41 -16.62 5.48
N THR A 30 -1.41 -16.79 4.61
CA THR A 30 -0.25 -17.64 4.90
C THR A 30 0.74 -16.94 5.84
N GLY A 31 0.66 -15.60 5.91
CA GLY A 31 1.60 -14.80 6.68
C GLY A 31 2.95 -14.57 5.99
N GLU A 32 3.17 -15.14 4.81
CA GLU A 32 4.45 -15.02 4.10
C GLU A 32 4.76 -13.59 3.66
N GLY A 33 3.74 -12.78 3.42
CA GLY A 33 3.92 -11.40 3.01
C GLY A 33 4.38 -10.47 4.11
N LEU A 34 4.06 -10.75 5.36
CA LEU A 34 4.38 -9.87 6.48
C LEU A 34 5.89 -9.70 6.72
N PRO A 35 6.70 -10.77 6.75
CA PRO A 35 8.15 -10.60 6.88
C PRO A 35 8.77 -9.81 5.73
N LEU A 36 8.24 -9.94 4.52
CA LEU A 36 8.70 -9.19 3.36
C LEU A 36 8.33 -7.71 3.48
N LEU A 37 7.15 -7.41 4.01
CA LEU A 37 6.72 -6.03 4.27
C LEU A 37 7.61 -5.40 5.35
N VAL A 38 7.90 -6.12 6.44
CA VAL A 38 8.82 -5.69 7.49
C VAL A 38 10.20 -5.38 6.90
N ASP A 39 10.72 -6.24 6.05
CA ASP A 39 12.01 -6.05 5.39
C ASP A 39 12.04 -4.75 4.56
N LEU A 40 10.97 -4.46 3.82
CA LEU A 40 10.87 -3.22 3.04
C LEU A 40 10.90 -1.98 3.95
N VAL A 41 10.27 -2.06 5.11
CA VAL A 41 10.26 -0.95 6.08
C VAL A 41 11.65 -0.78 6.72
N GLU A 42 12.28 -1.87 7.14
CA GLU A 42 13.60 -1.85 7.78
C GLU A 42 14.70 -1.35 6.84
N ARG A 43 14.59 -1.68 5.56
CA ARG A 43 15.52 -1.21 4.51
C ARG A 43 15.20 0.20 4.01
N GLU A 44 14.22 0.86 4.60
CA GLU A 44 13.80 2.22 4.24
C GLU A 44 13.39 2.35 2.76
N VAL A 45 12.86 1.28 2.18
CA VAL A 45 12.30 1.30 0.82
C VAL A 45 10.92 1.97 0.85
N ILE A 46 10.12 1.64 1.85
CA ILE A 46 8.79 2.23 2.08
C ILE A 46 8.64 2.65 3.54
N ARG A 47 7.67 3.54 3.76
CA ARG A 47 7.19 3.88 5.10
C ARG A 47 5.70 3.60 5.17
N ILE A 48 5.26 2.81 6.13
CA ILE A 48 3.85 2.52 6.32
C ILE A 48 3.20 3.68 7.06
N LEU A 49 2.18 4.26 6.43
CA LEU A 49 1.42 5.37 7.01
C LEU A 49 0.15 4.85 7.69
N ASP A 50 -0.48 3.83 7.12
CA ASP A 50 -1.65 3.20 7.72
C ASP A 50 -1.73 1.74 7.28
N LEU A 51 -2.13 0.87 8.21
CA LEU A 51 -2.28 -0.56 7.95
C LEU A 51 -3.43 -1.10 8.79
N LEU A 52 -4.46 -1.59 8.12
CA LEU A 52 -5.63 -2.16 8.76
C LEU A 52 -5.96 -3.52 8.16
N PHE A 53 -6.41 -4.44 9.00
CA PHE A 53 -6.95 -5.72 8.57
C PHE A 53 -8.43 -5.76 8.92
N VAL A 54 -9.24 -6.22 7.97
CA VAL A 54 -10.68 -6.37 8.15
C VAL A 54 -11.13 -7.76 7.73
N ARG A 55 -12.15 -8.26 8.37
CA ARG A 55 -12.81 -9.52 8.00
C ARG A 55 -14.27 -9.23 7.73
N LYS A 56 -14.79 -9.78 6.66
CA LYS A 56 -16.20 -9.71 6.32
C LYS A 56 -16.83 -11.09 6.53
N ASP A 57 -17.72 -11.15 7.50
CA ASP A 57 -18.43 -12.40 7.82
C ASP A 57 -19.44 -12.74 6.71
N GLU A 58 -19.95 -13.98 6.72
CA GLU A 58 -20.90 -14.46 5.74
C GLU A 58 -22.20 -13.65 5.72
N ASP A 59 -22.57 -13.04 6.87
CA ASP A 59 -23.74 -12.18 6.99
C ASP A 59 -23.51 -10.74 6.52
N GLY A 60 -22.29 -10.41 6.09
CA GLY A 60 -21.90 -9.08 5.65
C GLY A 60 -21.34 -8.17 6.73
N THR A 61 -21.28 -8.64 7.98
CA THR A 61 -20.69 -7.87 9.08
C THR A 61 -19.18 -7.71 8.90
N VAL A 62 -18.67 -6.49 9.02
CA VAL A 62 -17.24 -6.18 8.87
C VAL A 62 -16.64 -5.88 10.24
N THR A 63 -15.56 -6.58 10.55
CA THR A 63 -14.85 -6.46 11.83
C THR A 63 -13.38 -6.17 11.57
N ALA A 64 -12.83 -5.18 12.27
CA ALA A 64 -11.39 -4.92 12.26
C ALA A 64 -10.65 -6.05 12.99
N VAL A 65 -9.52 -6.49 12.43
CA VAL A 65 -8.70 -7.56 12.99
C VAL A 65 -7.37 -6.94 13.45
N GLU A 66 -6.97 -7.25 14.67
CA GLU A 66 -5.68 -6.79 15.20
C GLU A 66 -4.53 -7.53 14.49
N ILE A 67 -3.43 -6.80 14.26
CA ILE A 67 -2.25 -7.36 13.57
C ILE A 67 -1.72 -8.58 14.31
N ALA A 68 -1.73 -8.56 15.65
CA ALA A 68 -1.28 -9.68 16.46
C ALA A 68 -2.08 -10.96 16.18
N ASP A 69 -3.37 -10.85 15.86
CA ASP A 69 -4.24 -11.98 15.53
C ASP A 69 -3.99 -12.53 14.13
N VAL A 70 -3.43 -11.71 13.25
CA VAL A 70 -3.07 -12.12 11.89
C VAL A 70 -1.86 -13.04 11.89
N THR A 71 -0.85 -12.73 12.71
CA THR A 71 0.41 -13.47 12.75
C THR A 71 0.34 -14.75 13.59
N GLY A 72 -0.40 -14.73 14.68
CA GLY A 72 -0.69 -15.90 15.51
C GLY A 72 0.47 -16.54 16.28
N ASP A 73 1.70 -16.31 15.90
CA ASP A 73 2.88 -17.01 16.45
C ASP A 73 3.83 -16.12 17.26
N GLY A 74 3.68 -14.80 17.19
CA GLY A 74 4.50 -13.86 17.92
C GLY A 74 5.96 -13.76 17.49
N GLU A 75 6.35 -14.40 16.38
CA GLU A 75 7.72 -14.37 15.87
C GLU A 75 8.08 -13.10 15.12
N LEU A 76 7.09 -12.37 14.62
CA LEU A 76 7.32 -11.12 13.89
C LEU A 76 7.45 -9.95 14.85
N ASP A 77 8.44 -9.10 14.58
CA ASP A 77 8.57 -7.84 15.29
C ASP A 77 7.50 -6.87 14.78
N LEU A 78 6.40 -6.78 15.52
CA LEU A 78 5.28 -5.91 15.16
C LEU A 78 5.53 -4.44 15.50
N THR A 79 6.68 -4.12 16.11
CA THR A 79 7.01 -2.73 16.45
C THR A 79 7.14 -1.84 15.21
N VAL A 80 7.50 -2.43 14.06
CA VAL A 80 7.57 -1.68 12.78
C VAL A 80 6.21 -1.16 12.35
N PHE A 81 5.12 -1.74 12.85
CA PHE A 81 3.76 -1.30 12.56
C PHE A 81 3.20 -0.36 13.63
N GLU A 82 3.95 -0.10 14.70
CA GLU A 82 3.59 0.93 15.67
C GLU A 82 3.60 2.29 14.97
N GLY A 83 2.54 3.06 15.15
CA GLY A 83 2.38 4.31 14.46
C GLY A 83 1.80 4.22 13.04
N ALA A 84 1.54 3.00 12.54
CA ALA A 84 0.86 2.79 11.25
C ALA A 84 -0.65 3.07 11.36
N ARG A 85 -1.00 4.16 12.01
CA ARG A 85 -2.37 4.67 12.17
C ARG A 85 -2.33 6.18 12.07
N SER A 86 -2.06 6.67 10.86
CA SER A 86 -1.97 8.10 10.60
C SER A 86 -3.34 8.80 10.58
N GLY A 87 -4.42 8.03 10.49
CA GLY A 87 -5.76 8.57 10.32
C GLY A 87 -6.12 8.89 8.88
N LEU A 88 -5.26 8.52 7.93
CA LEU A 88 -5.55 8.67 6.49
C LEU A 88 -6.70 7.77 6.06
N LEU A 89 -6.81 6.57 6.67
CA LEU A 89 -7.94 5.68 6.44
C LEU A 89 -9.06 6.01 7.42
N GLY A 90 -10.13 6.59 6.90
CA GLY A 90 -11.33 6.89 7.67
C GLY A 90 -12.40 5.81 7.51
N GLN A 91 -13.55 6.04 8.16
CA GLN A 91 -14.68 5.10 8.11
C GLN A 91 -15.20 4.91 6.69
N ASP A 92 -15.20 5.96 5.86
CA ASP A 92 -15.66 5.90 4.47
C ASP A 92 -14.77 4.95 3.65
N ASP A 93 -13.46 5.00 3.85
CA ASP A 93 -12.50 4.12 3.17
C ASP A 93 -12.71 2.67 3.56
N LEU A 94 -12.97 2.42 4.85
CA LEU A 94 -13.31 1.10 5.36
C LEU A 94 -14.61 0.57 4.75
N ASP A 95 -15.61 1.42 4.63
CA ASP A 95 -16.92 1.06 4.06
C ASP A 95 -16.78 0.73 2.56
N GLU A 96 -15.99 1.50 1.82
CA GLU A 96 -15.71 1.24 0.40
C GLU A 96 -14.95 -0.08 0.21
N ALA A 97 -13.92 -0.31 1.03
CA ALA A 97 -13.17 -1.56 0.98
C ALA A 97 -14.06 -2.75 1.33
N ALA A 98 -14.88 -2.61 2.37
CA ALA A 98 -15.80 -3.65 2.79
C ALA A 98 -16.81 -3.99 1.70
N ALA A 99 -17.28 -2.99 0.94
CA ALA A 99 -18.20 -3.23 -0.17
C ALA A 99 -17.51 -3.97 -1.33
N ALA A 100 -16.21 -3.81 -1.49
CA ALA A 100 -15.44 -4.41 -2.58
C ALA A 100 -15.05 -5.87 -2.32
N ILE A 101 -15.01 -6.31 -1.06
CA ILE A 101 -14.63 -7.69 -0.72
C ILE A 101 -15.86 -8.58 -0.58
N GLU A 102 -15.69 -9.86 -0.88
CA GLU A 102 -16.75 -10.86 -0.78
C GLU A 102 -16.98 -11.31 0.67
N PRO A 103 -18.24 -11.66 1.05
CA PRO A 103 -18.50 -12.26 2.37
C PRO A 103 -17.67 -13.53 2.58
N GLY A 104 -17.16 -13.72 3.79
CA GLY A 104 -16.29 -14.83 4.15
C GLY A 104 -14.81 -14.58 3.90
N ASN A 105 -14.48 -13.46 3.28
CA ASN A 105 -13.10 -13.07 3.00
C ASN A 105 -12.60 -12.03 3.99
N SER A 106 -11.29 -11.84 4.00
CA SER A 106 -10.64 -10.75 4.72
C SER A 106 -9.83 -9.89 3.77
N ALA A 107 -9.39 -8.73 4.24
CA ALA A 107 -8.57 -7.83 3.44
C ALA A 107 -7.59 -7.06 4.31
N ALA A 108 -6.49 -6.67 3.71
CA ALA A 108 -5.54 -5.72 4.26
C ALA A 108 -5.65 -4.41 3.48
N LEU A 109 -5.75 -3.31 4.21
CA LEU A 109 -5.74 -1.95 3.66
C LEU A 109 -4.42 -1.32 4.05
N LEU A 110 -3.63 -0.91 3.07
CA LEU A 110 -2.29 -0.39 3.29
C LEU A 110 -2.11 0.95 2.59
N VAL A 111 -1.66 1.94 3.34
CA VAL A 111 -1.20 3.24 2.80
C VAL A 111 0.28 3.36 3.12
N TYR A 112 1.10 3.60 2.10
CA TYR A 112 2.54 3.67 2.28
C TYR A 112 3.18 4.72 1.38
N GLU A 113 4.25 5.30 1.88
CA GLU A 113 5.10 6.22 1.13
C GLU A 113 6.26 5.45 0.51
N ASN A 114 6.55 5.74 -0.76
CA ASN A 114 7.69 5.17 -1.48
C ASN A 114 8.94 6.01 -1.19
N LEU A 115 9.67 5.65 -0.15
CA LEU A 115 10.86 6.38 0.26
C LEU A 115 11.95 6.36 -0.81
N TRP A 116 12.06 5.24 -1.54
CA TRP A 116 13.04 5.09 -2.62
C TRP A 116 12.86 6.15 -3.72
N ALA A 117 11.63 6.61 -3.93
CA ALA A 117 11.30 7.57 -4.97
C ALA A 117 11.26 9.02 -4.47
N ALA A 118 11.40 9.25 -3.16
CA ALA A 118 11.27 10.58 -2.56
C ALA A 118 12.25 11.61 -3.14
N PRO A 119 13.56 11.29 -3.30
CA PRO A 119 14.50 12.27 -3.89
C PRO A 119 14.14 12.67 -5.32
N PHE A 120 13.70 11.70 -6.12
CA PHE A 120 13.26 11.94 -7.49
C PHE A 120 12.00 12.81 -7.54
N ALA A 121 10.99 12.44 -6.77
CA ALA A 121 9.73 13.19 -6.70
C ALA A 121 9.94 14.61 -6.19
N SER A 122 10.78 14.79 -5.19
CA SER A 122 11.14 16.11 -4.64
C SER A 122 11.82 16.99 -5.68
N ALA A 123 12.78 16.42 -6.43
CA ALA A 123 13.48 17.14 -7.49
C ALA A 123 12.49 17.61 -8.59
N LEU A 124 11.56 16.74 -8.98
CA LEU A 124 10.55 17.11 -9.97
C LEU A 124 9.66 18.25 -9.47
N ARG A 125 9.20 18.19 -8.23
CA ARG A 125 8.36 19.26 -7.65
C ARG A 125 9.11 20.60 -7.57
N ARG A 126 10.37 20.58 -7.17
CA ARG A 126 11.19 21.80 -7.13
C ARG A 126 11.37 22.41 -8.52
N GLY A 127 11.38 21.59 -9.56
CA GLY A 127 11.43 22.04 -10.95
C GLY A 127 10.07 22.48 -11.52
N GLY A 128 9.01 22.46 -10.72
CA GLY A 128 7.67 22.87 -11.16
C GLY A 128 6.87 21.77 -11.85
N ALA A 129 7.37 20.53 -11.87
CA ALA A 129 6.64 19.41 -12.45
C ALA A 129 5.45 19.01 -11.58
N GLN A 130 4.39 18.55 -12.22
CA GLN A 130 3.16 18.13 -11.54
C GLN A 130 2.74 16.75 -12.01
N LEU A 131 2.31 15.91 -11.07
CA LEU A 131 1.74 14.61 -11.40
C LEU A 131 0.34 14.82 -11.98
N VAL A 132 0.13 14.42 -13.22
CA VAL A 132 -1.17 14.54 -13.90
C VAL A 132 -1.93 13.22 -13.95
N ALA A 133 -1.24 12.09 -13.89
CA ALA A 133 -1.86 10.77 -13.86
C ALA A 133 -0.94 9.75 -13.25
N SER A 134 -1.52 8.77 -12.56
CA SER A 134 -0.82 7.61 -12.06
C SER A 134 -1.75 6.42 -12.09
N GLY A 135 -1.18 5.23 -12.05
CA GLY A 135 -1.97 4.01 -12.02
C GLY A 135 -1.09 2.81 -11.80
N ARG A 136 -1.72 1.66 -11.67
CA ARG A 136 -1.03 0.39 -11.48
C ARG A 136 -1.40 -0.52 -12.65
N LEU A 137 -0.38 -1.11 -13.25
CA LEU A 137 -0.55 -2.06 -14.35
C LEU A 137 -0.45 -3.48 -13.80
N SER A 138 -1.26 -4.40 -14.32
CA SER A 138 -1.13 -5.79 -13.95
C SER A 138 0.11 -6.42 -14.60
N ALA A 139 0.72 -7.39 -13.92
CA ALA A 139 1.84 -8.13 -14.49
C ALA A 139 1.47 -8.81 -15.81
N GLU A 140 0.24 -9.32 -15.90
CA GLU A 140 -0.28 -9.95 -17.10
C GLU A 140 -0.32 -9.00 -18.30
N ALA A 141 -0.80 -7.77 -18.07
CA ALA A 141 -0.84 -6.76 -19.13
C ALA A 141 0.57 -6.35 -19.59
N VAL A 142 1.50 -6.23 -18.64
CA VAL A 142 2.89 -5.89 -18.95
C VAL A 142 3.56 -7.00 -19.75
N LEU A 143 3.40 -8.27 -19.33
CA LEU A 143 3.95 -9.42 -20.05
C LEU A 143 3.38 -9.53 -21.45
N ALA A 144 2.09 -9.36 -21.63
CA ALA A 144 1.45 -9.40 -22.94
C ALA A 144 2.00 -8.31 -23.88
N SER A 145 2.25 -7.12 -23.34
CA SER A 145 2.82 -6.00 -24.09
C SER A 145 4.27 -6.29 -24.52
N LEU A 146 5.08 -6.87 -23.62
CA LEU A 146 6.47 -7.24 -23.92
C LEU A 146 6.53 -8.35 -24.97
N ASP A 147 5.68 -9.37 -24.86
CA ASP A 147 5.60 -10.46 -25.85
C ASP A 147 5.21 -9.91 -27.23
N ALA A 148 4.30 -8.97 -27.30
CA ALA A 148 3.90 -8.32 -28.56
C ALA A 148 5.05 -7.55 -29.20
N VAL A 149 5.86 -6.85 -28.39
CA VAL A 149 7.04 -6.12 -28.88
C VAL A 149 8.09 -7.12 -29.44
N GLU A 150 8.37 -8.20 -28.72
CA GLU A 150 9.30 -9.24 -29.17
C GLU A 150 8.83 -9.90 -30.48
N ALA A 151 7.54 -10.18 -30.61
CA ALA A 151 6.97 -10.75 -31.83
C ALA A 151 7.09 -9.78 -33.03
N ALA A 152 6.89 -8.47 -32.79
CA ALA A 152 7.05 -7.46 -33.83
C ALA A 152 8.52 -7.33 -34.27
N GLU A 153 9.45 -7.39 -33.35
CA GLU A 153 10.89 -7.34 -33.65
C GLU A 153 11.33 -8.58 -34.41
N ALA A 154 10.85 -9.78 -34.05
CA ALA A 154 11.17 -11.03 -34.73
C ALA A 154 10.57 -11.10 -36.14
N GLY A 155 9.46 -10.40 -36.42
CA GLY A 155 8.81 -10.34 -37.72
C GLY A 155 9.40 -9.29 -38.67
N ALA A 156 10.29 -8.46 -38.19
CA ALA A 156 10.98 -7.49 -39.00
C ALA A 156 12.28 -8.08 -39.55
#